data_09fdc058cd49239bbf0390379bb3a742
#
_entry.id   09fdc058cd49239bbf0390379bb3a742
#
_cell.length_a   1.000
_cell.length_b   1.000
_cell.length_c   1.000
_cell.angle_alpha   90.00
_cell.angle_beta   90.00
_cell.angle_gamma   90.00
#
_symmetry.space_group_name_H-M   'P 1'
#
loop_
_entity.id
_entity.type
_entity.pdbx_description
1 polymer ?
#
loop_
_entity_poly.entity_id
_entity_poly.type
_entity_poly.pdbx_seq_one_letter_code
_entity_poly.pdbx_strand_id
1 'polypeptide(L)'
;MSKILEKIHIGVSPLSFKVYIGYGKVVDDVFIADEKIDRTNEFVSTMLRFLQSYGGEIEITERFTEKKYRIILQPAEEVIE
;
A
#
# COMPACT_ATOMS: atom_id res chain seq x y z
N MET A 1 -5.25 11.91 21.06
CA MET A 1 -5.23 11.50 19.66
C MET A 1 -6.65 11.31 19.16
N SER A 2 -6.93 11.68 17.94
CA SER A 2 -8.28 11.59 17.38
C SER A 2 -8.68 10.14 17.14
N LYS A 3 -9.88 9.76 17.57
CA LYS A 3 -10.42 8.43 17.28
C LYS A 3 -10.69 8.23 15.79
N ILE A 4 -10.84 9.33 15.04
CA ILE A 4 -11.03 9.29 13.60
C ILE A 4 -9.78 8.73 12.91
N LEU A 5 -8.60 9.13 13.37
CA LEU A 5 -7.35 8.63 12.79
C LEU A 5 -7.17 7.14 12.98
N GLU A 6 -7.69 6.58 14.07
CA GLU A 6 -7.63 5.15 14.32
C GLU A 6 -8.51 4.34 13.36
N LYS A 7 -9.49 4.99 12.74
CA LYS A 7 -10.41 4.36 11.80
C LYS A 7 -10.07 4.61 10.34
N ILE A 8 -8.97 5.32 10.09
CA ILE A 8 -8.49 5.54 8.73
C ILE A 8 -7.62 4.37 8.32
N HIS A 9 -7.93 3.80 7.18
CA HIS A 9 -7.24 2.65 6.64
C HIS A 9 -6.91 2.85 5.18
N ILE A 10 -5.98 2.06 4.69
CA ILE A 10 -5.59 2.02 3.30
C ILE A 10 -5.85 0.61 2.77
N GLY A 11 -6.31 0.51 1.56
CA GLY A 11 -6.56 -0.78 0.94
C GLY A 11 -6.56 -0.71 -0.57
N VAL A 12 -6.43 -1.87 -1.19
CA VAL A 12 -6.51 -1.99 -2.64
C VAL A 12 -7.85 -2.60 -3.03
N SER A 13 -8.51 -2.01 -4.01
CA SER A 13 -9.76 -2.56 -4.52
C SER A 13 -9.47 -3.78 -5.39
N PRO A 14 -10.09 -4.94 -5.12
CA PRO A 14 -9.88 -6.13 -5.95
C PRO A 14 -10.51 -6.01 -7.34
N LEU A 15 -11.42 -5.06 -7.53
CA LEU A 15 -12.09 -4.85 -8.80
C LEU A 15 -11.34 -3.89 -9.71
N SER A 16 -10.87 -2.77 -9.17
CA SER A 16 -10.21 -1.73 -9.94
C SER A 16 -8.70 -1.72 -9.81
N PHE A 17 -8.16 -2.44 -8.83
CA PHE A 17 -6.74 -2.43 -8.45
C PHE A 17 -6.20 -1.05 -8.08
N LYS A 18 -7.10 -0.15 -7.70
CA LYS A 18 -6.75 1.17 -7.21
C LYS A 18 -6.59 1.15 -5.70
N VAL A 19 -5.74 2.02 -5.19
CA VAL A 19 -5.50 2.16 -3.77
C VAL A 19 -6.36 3.27 -3.22
N TYR A 20 -7.11 2.95 -2.18
CA TYR A 20 -8.01 3.89 -1.52
C TYR A 20 -7.59 4.10 -0.09
N ILE A 21 -7.75 5.33 0.37
CA ILE A 21 -7.67 5.68 1.79
C ILE A 21 -9.06 6.09 2.21
N GLY A 22 -9.50 5.65 3.35
CA GLY A 22 -10.81 6.00 3.80
C GLY A 22 -11.05 5.68 5.25
N TYR A 23 -12.28 5.91 5.64
CA TYR A 23 -12.78 5.76 6.98
C TYR A 23 -13.66 4.51 7.03
N GLY A 24 -13.38 3.64 7.98
CA GLY A 24 -14.14 2.42 8.11
C GLY A 24 -13.49 1.42 9.05
N LYS A 25 -13.61 0.14 8.72
CA LYS A 25 -13.05 -0.92 9.54
C LYS A 25 -12.38 -1.98 8.69
N VAL A 26 -11.54 -2.76 9.32
CA VAL A 26 -10.87 -3.91 8.68
C VAL A 26 -11.45 -5.18 9.27
N VAL A 27 -11.91 -6.07 8.39
CA VAL A 27 -12.44 -7.38 8.76
C VAL A 27 -11.72 -8.42 7.91
N ASP A 28 -11.04 -9.37 8.57
CA ASP A 28 -10.27 -10.41 7.89
C ASP A 28 -9.29 -9.86 6.85
N ASP A 29 -8.57 -8.79 7.21
CA ASP A 29 -7.64 -8.05 6.34
C ASP A 29 -8.29 -7.35 5.15
N VAL A 30 -9.60 -7.29 5.11
CA VAL A 30 -10.32 -6.55 4.08
C VAL A 30 -10.79 -5.22 4.66
N PHE A 31 -10.42 -4.13 3.99
CA PHE A 31 -10.86 -2.81 4.37
C PHE A 31 -12.28 -2.57 3.85
N ILE A 32 -13.21 -2.39 4.78
CA ILE A 32 -14.59 -2.05 4.47
C ILE A 32 -14.78 -0.58 4.77
N ALA A 33 -14.86 0.22 3.73
CA ALA A 33 -14.91 1.68 3.86
C ALA A 33 -16.34 2.20 3.89
N ASP A 34 -16.59 3.10 4.83
CA ASP A 34 -17.81 3.91 4.82
C ASP A 34 -17.64 5.08 3.84
N GLU A 35 -16.46 5.69 3.87
CA GLU A 35 -16.06 6.71 2.91
C GLU A 35 -14.62 6.44 2.48
N LYS A 36 -14.32 6.65 1.21
CA LYS A 36 -12.98 6.43 0.68
C LYS A 36 -12.68 7.37 -0.47
N ILE A 37 -11.40 7.59 -0.69
CA ILE A 37 -10.90 8.38 -1.81
C ILE A 37 -9.74 7.64 -2.48
N ASP A 38 -9.69 7.72 -3.79
CA ASP A 38 -8.62 7.12 -4.58
C ASP A 38 -7.32 7.91 -4.36
N ARG A 39 -6.30 7.23 -3.88
CA ARG A 39 -4.96 7.77 -3.63
C ARG A 39 -3.89 6.93 -4.29
N THR A 40 -4.23 6.26 -5.39
CA THR A 40 -3.31 5.36 -6.08
C THR A 40 -2.00 6.04 -6.44
N ASN A 41 -2.05 7.24 -7.01
CA ASN A 41 -0.84 7.96 -7.42
C ASN A 41 0.01 8.38 -6.22
N GLU A 42 -0.62 8.84 -5.15
CA GLU A 42 0.10 9.18 -3.92
C GLU A 42 0.73 7.96 -3.28
N PHE A 43 0.00 6.84 -3.32
CA PHE A 43 0.53 5.58 -2.79
C PHE A 43 1.80 5.16 -3.52
N VAL A 44 1.78 5.20 -4.86
CA VAL A 44 2.95 4.83 -5.67
C VAL A 44 4.13 5.73 -5.36
N SER A 45 3.92 7.04 -5.30
CA SER A 45 4.97 7.99 -4.96
C SER A 45 5.52 7.79 -3.56
N THR A 46 4.63 7.53 -2.61
CA THR A 46 5.01 7.31 -1.22
C THR A 46 5.77 6.00 -1.06
N MET A 47 5.33 4.95 -1.75
CA MET A 47 6.03 3.67 -1.74
C MET A 47 7.44 3.80 -2.30
N LEU A 48 7.60 4.54 -3.38
CA LEU A 48 8.91 4.79 -3.97
C LEU A 48 9.85 5.43 -2.95
N ARG A 49 9.42 6.49 -2.28
CA ARG A 49 10.21 7.15 -1.25
C ARG A 49 10.50 6.25 -0.05
N PHE A 50 9.49 5.47 0.34
CA PHE A 50 9.64 4.52 1.44
C PHE A 50 10.74 3.51 1.14
N LEU A 51 10.72 2.90 -0.05
CA LEU A 51 11.76 1.96 -0.47
C LEU A 51 13.13 2.61 -0.57
N GLN A 52 13.20 3.82 -1.11
CA GLN A 52 14.46 4.56 -1.17
C GLN A 52 15.07 4.80 0.22
N SER A 53 14.21 5.05 1.21
CA SER A 53 14.64 5.25 2.59
C SER A 53 15.32 4.01 3.20
N TYR A 54 15.01 2.83 2.67
CA TYR A 54 15.60 1.57 3.09
C TYR A 54 16.66 1.03 2.14
N GLY A 55 17.21 1.90 1.29
CA GLY A 55 18.24 1.49 0.35
C GLY A 55 17.71 0.75 -0.87
N GLY A 56 16.41 0.81 -1.11
CA GLY A 56 15.80 0.21 -2.29
C GLY A 56 15.36 -1.23 -2.12
N GLU A 57 15.38 -1.75 -0.89
CA GLU A 57 15.00 -3.14 -0.64
C GLU A 57 14.42 -3.29 0.76
N ILE A 58 13.29 -3.99 0.84
CA ILE A 58 12.70 -4.38 2.13
C ILE A 58 12.23 -5.83 2.07
N GLU A 59 12.23 -6.49 3.21
CA GLU A 59 11.69 -7.83 3.36
C GLU A 59 10.43 -7.77 4.23
N ILE A 60 9.38 -8.43 3.76
CA ILE A 60 8.08 -8.43 4.43
C ILE A 60 7.67 -9.87 4.70
N THR A 61 7.15 -10.13 5.88
CA THR A 61 6.52 -11.41 6.21
C THR A 61 5.02 -11.23 6.17
N GLU A 62 4.36 -12.02 5.33
CA GLU A 62 2.90 -12.00 5.27
C GLU A 62 2.30 -12.64 6.53
N ARG A 63 1.31 -11.95 7.08
CA ARG A 63 0.73 -12.30 8.38
C ARG A 63 0.08 -13.69 8.43
N PHE A 64 -0.66 -14.04 7.39
CA PHE A 64 -1.45 -15.27 7.41
C PHE A 64 -0.70 -16.50 6.94
N THR A 65 0.07 -16.37 5.87
CA THR A 65 0.80 -17.49 5.28
C THR A 65 2.19 -17.66 5.85
N GLU A 66 2.67 -16.65 6.57
CA GLU A 66 4.05 -16.55 7.09
C GLU A 66 5.11 -16.59 6.00
N LYS A 67 4.70 -16.45 4.74
CA LYS A 67 5.64 -16.36 3.63
C LYS A 67 6.37 -15.03 3.66
N LYS A 68 7.63 -15.09 3.29
CA LYS A 68 8.49 -13.91 3.21
C LYS A 68 8.58 -13.43 1.78
N TYR A 69 8.48 -12.13 1.62
CA TYR A 69 8.59 -11.47 0.32
C TYR A 69 9.65 -10.40 0.38
N ARG A 70 10.35 -10.22 -0.71
CA ARG A 70 11.31 -9.14 -0.85
C ARG A 70 10.81 -8.18 -1.92
N ILE A 71 10.76 -6.90 -1.56
CA ILE A 71 10.39 -5.85 -2.50
C ILE A 71 11.66 -5.10 -2.85
N ILE A 72 11.98 -5.05 -4.13
CA ILE A 72 13.19 -4.42 -4.63
C ILE A 72 12.80 -3.28 -5.55
N LEU A 73 13.43 -2.12 -5.32
CA LEU A 73 13.31 -0.97 -6.20
C LEU A 73 14.43 -1.04 -7.22
N GLN A 74 14.06 -1.15 -8.48
CA GLN A 74 15.02 -1.18 -9.59
C GLN A 74 14.65 -0.11 -10.60
N PRO A 75 15.64 0.64 -11.10
CA PRO A 75 15.38 1.53 -12.22
C PRO A 75 14.89 0.73 -13.42
N ALA A 76 13.87 1.21 -14.08
CA ALA A 76 13.44 0.61 -15.32
C ALA A 76 14.49 0.89 -16.39
N GLU A 77 14.77 -0.11 -17.23
CA GLU A 77 15.65 0.10 -18.35
C GLU A 77 14.98 1.03 -19.36
N GLU A 78 15.73 2.04 -19.81
CA GLU A 78 15.24 2.86 -20.89
C GLU A 78 15.21 2.06 -22.16
N VAL A 79 14.02 2.03 -22.77
CA VAL A 79 13.89 1.48 -24.11
C VAL A 79 14.31 2.56 -25.08
N ILE A 80 15.48 2.42 -25.63
CA ILE A 80 15.95 3.33 -26.67
C ILE A 80 15.51 2.76 -27.99
N GLU A 81 14.62 3.46 -28.61
CA GLU A 81 14.14 3.09 -29.93
C GLU A 81 14.75 3.97 -30.99
#